data_6fd2e8e4f6ee3088daee0de0fa19c896
#
_entry.id   6fd2e8e4f6ee3088daee0de0fa19c896
#
_cell.length_a   1.000
_cell.length_b   1.000
_cell.length_c   1.000
_cell.angle_alpha   90.00
_cell.angle_beta   90.00
_cell.angle_gamma   90.00
#
_symmetry.space_group_name_H-M   'P 1'
#
loop_
_entity.id
_entity.type
_entity.pdbx_description
1 polymer ?
#
loop_
_entity_poly.entity_id
_entity_poly.type
_entity_poly.pdbx_seq_one_letter_code
_entity_poly.pdbx_strand_id
1 'polypeptide(L)'
;MKKVLAIFLSLIMVCALFAACGESTESDAKVAYVLTETGDTYSQGLGSSFKTAFEKAGGTVIQESFPKNTSDFSAYIQKAIDKKANVIFAPNSITVASNLIKQAADVGIEIPILAGDTWESSVILDAAKGTGLDVYCSTFFDENDSTTEYAAKFVSGFKAWLEEDNARKTENGGNTIVAAVSALGFDAYNVAYAAIEAAAAEKGESLTSVDVAKALWALDYKEAVTGEIKFDKNGDAIKSSAYIKKAKADGSAFEFVKLQTVENNAEQGTAPAYDKSGIALDTANKKIVIGVYEPTSGDNAAGGKQEVLGARYANSLKPTIKIGGNDYTIELYVSDNASSEDKAVSAASAIVAQNALVSLGSYGSGVSIAAASTFADAGLPAIGVSCTNSAVTEGQDFYFRTCFLDPFQGSVMADFALSLIDAK
;
A
#
# COMPACT_ATOMS: atom_id res chain seq x y z
N MET A 1 -3.87 34.04 -71.48
CA MET A 1 -4.23 34.61 -70.16
C MET A 1 -5.07 33.69 -69.27
N LYS A 2 -5.97 32.85 -69.81
CA LYS A 2 -6.80 31.95 -68.97
C LYS A 2 -6.02 30.76 -68.25
N LYS A 3 -4.87 30.33 -68.78
CA LYS A 3 -4.06 29.25 -68.21
C LYS A 3 -3.07 29.72 -67.12
N VAL A 4 -2.69 30.98 -67.13
CA VAL A 4 -1.81 31.57 -66.12
C VAL A 4 -2.59 31.95 -64.86
N LEU A 5 -3.88 32.28 -65.00
CA LEU A 5 -4.76 32.59 -63.85
C LEU A 5 -5.14 31.34 -63.04
N ALA A 6 -5.23 30.16 -63.71
CA ALA A 6 -5.51 28.89 -63.01
C ALA A 6 -4.34 28.38 -62.14
N ILE A 7 -3.09 28.64 -62.55
CA ILE A 7 -1.89 28.27 -61.79
C ILE A 7 -1.70 29.16 -60.58
N PHE A 8 -2.05 30.44 -60.66
CA PHE A 8 -2.00 31.38 -59.53
C PHE A 8 -3.08 31.08 -58.46
N LEU A 9 -4.30 30.66 -58.88
CA LEU A 9 -5.33 30.26 -57.92
C LEU A 9 -5.04 28.92 -57.21
N SER A 10 -4.38 27.97 -57.90
CA SER A 10 -3.97 26.70 -57.28
C SER A 10 -2.81 26.86 -56.30
N LEU A 11 -1.92 27.84 -56.53
CA LEU A 11 -0.80 28.10 -55.62
C LEU A 11 -1.25 28.82 -54.33
N ILE A 12 -2.30 29.68 -54.42
CA ILE A 12 -2.89 30.33 -53.25
C ILE A 12 -3.68 29.35 -52.39
N MET A 13 -4.31 28.32 -52.99
CA MET A 13 -5.07 27.29 -52.26
C MET A 13 -4.18 26.26 -51.55
N VAL A 14 -2.94 26.05 -52.03
CA VAL A 14 -1.97 25.19 -51.36
C VAL A 14 -1.28 25.91 -50.17
N CYS A 15 -1.11 27.24 -50.26
CA CYS A 15 -0.59 28.01 -49.12
C CYS A 15 -1.63 28.20 -48.00
N ALA A 16 -2.93 28.12 -48.27
CA ALA A 16 -3.98 28.22 -47.27
C ALA A 16 -4.22 26.89 -46.50
N LEU A 17 -3.71 25.75 -46.98
CA LEU A 17 -3.80 24.46 -46.31
C LEU A 17 -2.63 24.21 -45.34
N PHE A 18 -1.56 25.01 -45.35
CA PHE A 18 -0.45 24.93 -44.38
C PHE A 18 -0.57 25.95 -43.23
N ALA A 19 -1.57 26.82 -43.23
CA ALA A 19 -1.84 27.78 -42.15
C ALA A 19 -2.88 27.30 -41.13
N ALA A 20 -3.33 26.03 -41.24
CA ALA A 20 -4.25 25.37 -40.28
C ALA A 20 -3.60 24.22 -39.48
N CYS A 21 -2.26 24.20 -39.41
CA CYS A 21 -1.64 23.61 -38.23
C CYS A 21 -1.80 24.64 -37.12
N GLY A 22 -2.92 24.54 -36.38
CA GLY A 22 -3.10 25.28 -35.15
C GLY A 22 -1.84 25.08 -34.30
N GLU A 23 -1.25 26.17 -33.86
CA GLU A 23 -0.42 26.18 -32.67
C GLU A 23 -1.22 25.41 -31.60
N SER A 24 -0.83 24.20 -31.28
CA SER A 24 -1.18 23.61 -30.01
C SER A 24 -0.64 24.60 -28.99
N THR A 25 -1.52 25.37 -28.40
CA THR A 25 -1.16 26.26 -27.30
C THR A 25 -0.48 25.37 -26.25
N GLU A 26 0.75 25.70 -25.88
CA GLU A 26 1.56 25.04 -24.84
C GLU A 26 0.78 24.87 -23.52
N SER A 27 -0.44 25.39 -23.42
CA SER A 27 -1.29 25.40 -22.24
C SER A 27 -2.06 24.08 -21.98
N ASP A 28 -2.11 23.14 -22.94
CA ASP A 28 -2.94 21.92 -22.81
C ASP A 28 -2.12 20.66 -22.53
N ALA A 29 -0.80 20.74 -22.37
CA ALA A 29 0.04 19.58 -22.11
C ALA A 29 -0.13 19.12 -20.67
N LYS A 30 -0.63 17.88 -20.48
CA LYS A 30 -0.73 17.22 -19.18
C LYS A 30 0.60 16.54 -18.88
N VAL A 31 1.39 17.10 -17.96
CA VAL A 31 2.74 16.63 -17.63
C VAL A 31 2.81 16.21 -16.17
N ALA A 32 3.17 14.96 -15.94
CA ALA A 32 3.50 14.45 -14.62
C ALA A 32 5.02 14.23 -14.50
N TYR A 33 5.61 14.68 -13.38
CA TYR A 33 6.98 14.37 -13.01
C TYR A 33 6.97 13.23 -11.99
N VAL A 34 7.49 12.06 -12.38
CA VAL A 34 7.53 10.86 -11.55
C VAL A 34 8.93 10.70 -10.96
N LEU A 35 9.02 10.68 -9.63
CA LEU A 35 10.28 10.60 -8.91
C LEU A 35 10.33 9.35 -8.04
N THR A 36 11.20 8.38 -8.39
CA THR A 36 11.30 7.08 -7.74
C THR A 36 12.67 6.84 -7.10
N GLU A 37 12.72 6.00 -6.07
CA GLU A 37 13.97 5.57 -5.43
C GLU A 37 14.57 4.38 -6.18
N THR A 38 15.87 4.48 -6.54
CA THR A 38 16.61 3.40 -7.19
C THR A 38 16.78 2.22 -6.24
N GLY A 39 16.35 1.03 -6.68
CA GLY A 39 16.44 -0.21 -5.89
C GLY A 39 15.32 -0.41 -4.89
N ASP A 40 14.39 0.53 -4.75
CA ASP A 40 13.17 0.32 -3.97
C ASP A 40 12.06 -0.27 -4.85
N THR A 41 11.66 -1.50 -4.55
CA THR A 41 10.70 -2.27 -5.35
C THR A 41 9.31 -1.62 -5.38
N TYR A 42 8.84 -1.09 -4.25
CA TYR A 42 7.57 -0.38 -4.17
C TYR A 42 7.60 0.91 -4.99
N SER A 43 8.59 1.76 -4.74
CA SER A 43 8.71 3.06 -5.40
C SER A 43 8.75 2.93 -6.92
N GLN A 44 9.56 1.98 -7.43
CA GLN A 44 9.68 1.73 -8.87
C GLN A 44 8.42 1.09 -9.46
N GLY A 45 7.82 0.14 -8.78
CA GLY A 45 6.61 -0.57 -9.23
C GLY A 45 5.42 0.38 -9.34
N LEU A 46 5.14 1.13 -8.29
CA LEU A 46 4.03 2.08 -8.27
C LEU A 46 4.28 3.25 -9.23
N GLY A 47 5.53 3.77 -9.32
CA GLY A 47 5.91 4.80 -10.29
C GLY A 47 5.69 4.36 -11.74
N SER A 48 6.05 3.11 -12.07
CA SER A 48 5.82 2.51 -13.40
C SER A 48 4.33 2.31 -13.70
N SER A 49 3.55 1.88 -12.71
CA SER A 49 2.11 1.68 -12.84
C SER A 49 1.37 3.00 -13.08
N PHE A 50 1.72 4.04 -12.31
CA PHE A 50 1.21 5.40 -12.53
C PHE A 50 1.55 5.90 -13.93
N LYS A 51 2.82 5.80 -14.35
CA LYS A 51 3.27 6.21 -15.68
C LYS A 51 2.45 5.55 -16.77
N THR A 52 2.31 4.22 -16.71
CA THR A 52 1.57 3.46 -17.71
C THR A 52 0.12 3.93 -17.82
N ALA A 53 -0.55 4.17 -16.69
CA ALA A 53 -1.93 4.64 -16.65
C ALA A 53 -2.07 6.08 -17.15
N PHE A 54 -1.19 6.98 -16.70
CA PHE A 54 -1.21 8.39 -17.06
C PHE A 54 -0.94 8.62 -18.56
N GLU A 55 0.04 7.91 -19.13
CA GLU A 55 0.36 7.96 -20.56
C GLU A 55 -0.76 7.35 -21.42
N LYS A 56 -1.36 6.24 -20.97
CA LYS A 56 -2.53 5.63 -21.63
C LYS A 56 -3.72 6.58 -21.72
N ALA A 57 -3.88 7.46 -20.73
CA ALA A 57 -4.94 8.48 -20.70
C ALA A 57 -4.55 9.79 -21.42
N GLY A 58 -3.45 9.81 -22.17
CA GLY A 58 -3.03 10.92 -23.02
C GLY A 58 -2.11 11.95 -22.35
N GLY A 59 -1.64 11.70 -21.13
CA GLY A 59 -0.65 12.51 -20.46
C GLY A 59 0.79 12.21 -20.91
N THR A 60 1.74 13.04 -20.47
CA THR A 60 3.18 12.85 -20.67
C THR A 60 3.85 12.68 -19.32
N VAL A 61 4.71 11.67 -19.18
CA VAL A 61 5.47 11.44 -17.96
C VAL A 61 6.95 11.71 -18.17
N ILE A 62 7.51 12.50 -17.27
CA ILE A 62 8.96 12.67 -17.11
C ILE A 62 9.35 11.90 -15.85
N GLN A 63 10.05 10.79 -16.02
CA GLN A 63 10.44 9.93 -14.91
C GLN A 63 11.93 10.07 -14.62
N GLU A 64 12.24 10.20 -13.34
CA GLU A 64 13.60 10.14 -12.80
C GLU A 64 13.67 9.27 -11.57
N SER A 65 14.89 8.80 -11.29
CA SER A 65 15.16 8.03 -10.08
C SER A 65 16.34 8.66 -9.34
N PHE A 66 16.28 8.62 -8.02
CA PHE A 66 17.36 9.08 -7.15
C PHE A 66 17.98 7.88 -6.40
N PRO A 67 19.27 7.94 -6.05
CA PRO A 67 19.92 6.90 -5.27
C PRO A 67 19.35 6.80 -3.85
N LYS A 68 19.36 5.59 -3.28
CA LYS A 68 19.09 5.37 -1.85
C LYS A 68 19.96 6.31 -0.99
N ASN A 69 19.40 6.79 0.11
CA ASN A 69 20.02 7.79 1.01
C ASN A 69 20.19 9.20 0.42
N THR A 70 19.52 9.53 -0.68
CA THR A 70 19.48 10.92 -1.16
C THR A 70 18.78 11.79 -0.11
N SER A 71 19.43 12.90 0.27
CA SER A 71 18.89 13.86 1.22
C SER A 71 18.64 15.25 0.62
N ASP A 72 19.17 15.51 -0.56
CA ASP A 72 18.98 16.77 -1.31
C ASP A 72 18.18 16.50 -2.60
N PHE A 73 16.98 17.07 -2.63
CA PHE A 73 16.03 16.95 -3.73
C PHE A 73 15.92 18.22 -4.58
N SER A 74 16.69 19.26 -4.27
CA SER A 74 16.60 20.58 -4.92
C SER A 74 16.72 20.50 -6.45
N ALA A 75 17.65 19.68 -6.97
CA ALA A 75 17.83 19.51 -8.41
C ALA A 75 16.63 18.82 -9.09
N TYR A 76 16.00 17.85 -8.42
CA TYR A 76 14.82 17.14 -8.92
C TYR A 76 13.60 18.06 -8.93
N ILE A 77 13.41 18.86 -7.87
CA ILE A 77 12.34 19.85 -7.74
C ILE A 77 12.50 20.91 -8.83
N GLN A 78 13.72 21.45 -9.02
CA GLN A 78 13.98 22.44 -10.07
C GLN A 78 13.67 21.86 -11.45
N LYS A 79 14.01 20.61 -11.68
CA LYS A 79 13.73 19.96 -12.96
C LYS A 79 12.23 19.76 -13.22
N ALA A 80 11.43 19.45 -12.18
CA ALA A 80 9.98 19.42 -12.31
C ALA A 80 9.41 20.80 -12.75
N ILE A 81 9.95 21.89 -12.18
CA ILE A 81 9.60 23.27 -12.57
C ILE A 81 10.00 23.55 -14.01
N ASP A 82 11.26 23.27 -14.39
CA ASP A 82 11.79 23.54 -15.74
C ASP A 82 11.02 22.79 -16.84
N LYS A 83 10.52 21.60 -16.49
CA LYS A 83 9.69 20.76 -17.36
C LYS A 83 8.23 21.11 -17.35
N LYS A 84 7.83 22.16 -16.62
CA LYS A 84 6.44 22.61 -16.50
C LYS A 84 5.49 21.49 -16.05
N ALA A 85 5.94 20.68 -15.09
CA ALA A 85 5.11 19.61 -14.56
C ALA A 85 3.84 20.18 -13.89
N ASN A 86 2.69 19.59 -14.17
CA ASN A 86 1.42 19.96 -13.54
C ASN A 86 1.24 19.25 -12.18
N VAL A 87 1.86 18.08 -12.02
CA VAL A 87 1.86 17.29 -10.80
C VAL A 87 3.22 16.62 -10.62
N ILE A 88 3.62 16.38 -9.35
CA ILE A 88 4.73 15.50 -8.98
C ILE A 88 4.12 14.24 -8.40
N PHE A 89 4.49 13.05 -8.91
CA PHE A 89 4.15 11.77 -8.32
C PHE A 89 5.39 11.14 -7.73
N ALA A 90 5.42 10.97 -6.41
CA ALA A 90 6.60 10.57 -5.66
C ALA A 90 6.30 9.43 -4.66
N PRO A 91 6.10 8.19 -5.13
CA PRO A 91 5.80 7.04 -4.26
C PRO A 91 7.07 6.53 -3.56
N ASN A 92 7.46 7.20 -2.49
CA ASN A 92 8.72 6.95 -1.79
C ASN A 92 8.48 6.58 -0.33
N SER A 93 9.53 6.13 0.35
CA SER A 93 9.52 5.86 1.79
C SER A 93 9.17 7.12 2.60
N ILE A 94 8.64 6.91 3.81
CA ILE A 94 8.20 8.01 4.70
C ILE A 94 9.32 9.01 4.96
N THR A 95 10.55 8.53 5.21
CA THR A 95 11.71 9.39 5.48
C THR A 95 12.08 10.27 4.27
N VAL A 96 12.12 9.70 3.09
CA VAL A 96 12.39 10.40 1.82
C VAL A 96 11.30 11.43 1.55
N ALA A 97 10.04 11.05 1.68
CA ALA A 97 8.88 11.89 1.47
C ALA A 97 8.90 13.17 2.32
N SER A 98 9.22 13.02 3.61
CA SER A 98 9.34 14.15 4.53
C SER A 98 10.39 15.18 4.07
N ASN A 99 11.55 14.71 3.57
CA ASN A 99 12.61 15.58 3.06
C ASN A 99 12.19 16.28 1.75
N LEU A 100 11.57 15.56 0.84
CA LEU A 100 11.07 16.10 -0.43
C LEU A 100 10.04 17.21 -0.20
N ILE A 101 9.05 16.98 0.67
CA ILE A 101 8.00 17.96 0.98
C ILE A 101 8.59 19.26 1.55
N LYS A 102 9.50 19.16 2.52
CA LYS A 102 10.14 20.32 3.15
C LYS A 102 10.93 21.13 2.13
N GLN A 103 11.74 20.48 1.29
CA GLN A 103 12.55 21.17 0.28
C GLN A 103 11.69 21.75 -0.85
N ALA A 104 10.59 21.09 -1.22
CA ALA A 104 9.63 21.63 -2.17
C ALA A 104 8.96 22.92 -1.63
N ALA A 105 8.66 22.95 -0.34
CA ALA A 105 8.16 24.14 0.34
C ALA A 105 9.19 25.26 0.39
N ASP A 106 10.46 24.96 0.69
CA ASP A 106 11.55 25.94 0.74
C ASP A 106 11.77 26.61 -0.63
N VAL A 107 11.59 25.88 -1.72
CA VAL A 107 11.63 26.41 -3.10
C VAL A 107 10.36 27.21 -3.43
N GLY A 108 9.26 26.97 -2.72
CA GLY A 108 7.97 27.64 -2.93
C GLY A 108 7.24 27.19 -4.20
N ILE A 109 7.27 25.89 -4.51
CA ILE A 109 6.52 25.36 -5.65
C ILE A 109 4.99 25.41 -5.39
N GLU A 110 4.22 25.55 -6.47
CA GLU A 110 2.75 25.47 -6.45
C GLU A 110 2.24 24.16 -7.11
N ILE A 111 3.17 23.25 -7.46
CA ILE A 111 2.86 21.98 -8.10
C ILE A 111 2.37 21.00 -7.00
N PRO A 112 1.16 20.41 -7.11
CA PRO A 112 0.71 19.43 -6.15
C PRO A 112 1.59 18.18 -6.17
N ILE A 113 1.83 17.62 -4.97
CA ILE A 113 2.62 16.41 -4.80
C ILE A 113 1.67 15.27 -4.44
N LEU A 114 1.75 14.21 -5.21
CA LEU A 114 0.91 13.02 -5.09
C LEU A 114 1.79 11.82 -4.78
N ALA A 115 1.27 10.89 -3.98
CA ALA A 115 1.97 9.65 -3.65
C ALA A 115 1.01 8.48 -3.43
N GLY A 116 1.56 7.34 -3.06
CA GLY A 116 0.82 6.16 -2.66
C GLY A 116 0.53 6.12 -1.15
N ASP A 117 0.18 4.95 -0.69
CA ASP A 117 -0.29 4.64 0.66
C ASP A 117 0.74 4.90 1.77
N THR A 118 2.03 4.76 1.46
CA THR A 118 3.12 5.02 2.42
C THR A 118 3.11 6.45 2.98
N TRP A 119 2.47 7.39 2.27
CA TRP A 119 2.40 8.79 2.70
C TRP A 119 1.27 9.07 3.70
N GLU A 120 0.38 8.13 3.99
CA GLU A 120 -0.59 8.29 5.06
C GLU A 120 0.06 8.08 6.45
N SER A 121 0.84 9.06 6.87
CA SER A 121 1.63 9.02 8.08
C SER A 121 1.64 10.38 8.79
N SER A 122 1.71 10.37 10.13
CA SER A 122 1.89 11.59 10.93
C SER A 122 3.18 12.34 10.56
N VAL A 123 4.21 11.62 10.13
CA VAL A 123 5.47 12.24 9.65
C VAL A 123 5.25 13.11 8.42
N ILE A 124 4.35 12.70 7.54
CA ILE A 124 3.97 13.48 6.34
C ILE A 124 3.09 14.67 6.72
N LEU A 125 2.17 14.49 7.65
CA LEU A 125 1.38 15.62 8.20
C LEU A 125 2.29 16.70 8.81
N ASP A 126 3.28 16.30 9.59
CA ASP A 126 4.26 17.21 10.17
C ASP A 126 5.12 17.90 9.11
N ALA A 127 5.51 17.18 8.06
CA ALA A 127 6.29 17.74 6.96
C ALA A 127 5.49 18.73 6.09
N ALA A 128 4.20 18.49 5.89
CA ALA A 128 3.31 19.33 5.09
C ALA A 128 2.78 20.54 5.86
N LYS A 129 2.81 20.50 7.20
CA LYS A 129 2.26 21.54 8.08
C LYS A 129 2.80 22.93 7.78
N GLY A 130 1.89 23.85 7.46
CA GLY A 130 2.22 25.27 7.22
C GLY A 130 2.99 25.55 5.93
N THR A 131 3.23 24.56 5.07
CA THR A 131 3.98 24.71 3.81
C THR A 131 3.18 25.38 2.70
N GLY A 132 1.86 25.31 2.75
CA GLY A 132 0.99 25.74 1.66
C GLY A 132 0.93 24.77 0.48
N LEU A 133 1.67 23.64 0.54
CA LEU A 133 1.67 22.62 -0.52
C LEU A 133 0.41 21.77 -0.48
N ASP A 134 -0.08 21.42 -1.64
CA ASP A 134 -1.10 20.40 -1.81
C ASP A 134 -0.45 19.02 -1.88
N VAL A 135 -0.57 18.25 -0.78
CA VAL A 135 0.01 16.90 -0.65
C VAL A 135 -1.12 15.88 -0.56
N TYR A 136 -1.14 14.94 -1.52
CA TYR A 136 -2.17 13.91 -1.63
C TYR A 136 -1.57 12.51 -1.54
N CYS A 137 -2.34 11.56 -1.01
CA CYS A 137 -2.02 10.15 -1.07
C CYS A 137 -3.26 9.30 -1.37
N SER A 138 -3.04 8.13 -1.97
CA SER A 138 -4.05 7.07 -2.02
C SER A 138 -3.85 6.14 -0.84
N THR A 139 -4.94 5.57 -0.32
CA THR A 139 -4.89 4.72 0.87
C THR A 139 -6.04 3.71 0.91
N PHE A 140 -6.03 2.82 1.91
CA PHE A 140 -6.91 1.65 1.99
C PHE A 140 -8.18 1.90 2.79
N PHE A 141 -8.20 2.92 3.66
CA PHE A 141 -9.25 3.14 4.65
C PHE A 141 -9.35 4.62 5.03
N ASP A 142 -10.55 5.06 5.42
CA ASP A 142 -10.76 6.36 6.04
C ASP A 142 -11.45 6.19 7.41
N GLU A 143 -10.85 6.74 8.47
CA GLU A 143 -11.38 6.65 9.83
C GLU A 143 -12.75 7.33 10.01
N ASN A 144 -13.15 8.19 9.07
CA ASN A 144 -14.45 8.84 9.05
C ASN A 144 -15.46 8.08 8.18
N ASP A 145 -15.04 7.01 7.50
CA ASP A 145 -15.95 6.12 6.78
C ASP A 145 -16.69 5.22 7.77
N SER A 146 -17.96 5.50 7.96
CA SER A 146 -18.86 4.73 8.81
C SER A 146 -19.87 3.91 8.00
N THR A 147 -19.55 3.55 6.77
CA THR A 147 -20.45 2.79 5.88
C THR A 147 -20.76 1.40 6.42
N THR A 148 -19.87 0.84 7.25
CA THR A 148 -20.11 -0.45 7.93
C THR A 148 -20.05 -0.30 9.44
N GLU A 149 -20.84 -1.13 10.15
CA GLU A 149 -20.81 -1.21 11.61
C GLU A 149 -19.42 -1.68 12.12
N TYR A 150 -18.74 -2.56 11.37
CA TYR A 150 -17.40 -3.06 11.70
C TYR A 150 -16.38 -1.94 11.68
N ALA A 151 -16.38 -1.09 10.66
CA ALA A 151 -15.47 0.06 10.55
C ALA A 151 -15.69 1.03 11.72
N ALA A 152 -16.93 1.40 12.02
CA ALA A 152 -17.26 2.31 13.12
C ALA A 152 -16.82 1.75 14.49
N LYS A 153 -17.05 0.47 14.75
CA LYS A 153 -16.61 -0.20 15.99
C LYS A 153 -15.09 -0.27 16.10
N PHE A 154 -14.40 -0.61 15.01
CA PHE A 154 -12.97 -0.61 14.98
C PHE A 154 -12.39 0.76 15.32
N VAL A 155 -12.82 1.82 14.63
CA VAL A 155 -12.30 3.18 14.85
C VAL A 155 -12.48 3.62 16.29
N SER A 156 -13.69 3.50 16.84
CA SER A 156 -13.98 3.94 18.20
C SER A 156 -13.22 3.12 19.25
N GLY A 157 -13.16 1.79 19.07
CA GLY A 157 -12.48 0.89 19.99
C GLY A 157 -10.95 1.04 19.93
N PHE A 158 -10.39 1.16 18.72
CA PHE A 158 -8.94 1.33 18.55
C PHE A 158 -8.45 2.66 19.16
N LYS A 159 -9.18 3.77 18.94
CA LYS A 159 -8.88 5.06 19.57
C LYS A 159 -8.89 4.98 21.10
N ALA A 160 -9.92 4.35 21.68
CA ALA A 160 -10.01 4.14 23.11
C ALA A 160 -8.83 3.29 23.63
N TRP A 161 -8.50 2.20 22.95
CA TRP A 161 -7.38 1.32 23.29
C TRP A 161 -6.01 2.01 23.20
N LEU A 162 -5.82 2.93 22.24
CA LEU A 162 -4.61 3.77 22.19
C LEU A 162 -4.51 4.75 23.36
N GLU A 163 -5.62 5.34 23.78
CA GLU A 163 -5.65 6.28 24.92
C GLU A 163 -5.35 5.62 26.27
N GLU A 164 -5.60 4.31 26.41
CA GLU A 164 -5.33 3.58 27.66
C GLU A 164 -3.83 3.41 27.95
N ASP A 165 -2.95 3.55 26.94
CA ASP A 165 -1.51 3.31 27.07
C ASP A 165 -0.68 4.31 26.26
N ASN A 166 0.10 5.14 26.97
CA ASN A 166 0.96 6.13 26.34
C ASN A 166 2.04 5.53 25.42
N ALA A 167 2.48 4.29 25.65
CA ALA A 167 3.44 3.63 24.77
C ALA A 167 2.79 3.32 23.41
N ARG A 168 1.56 2.80 23.40
CA ARG A 168 0.77 2.55 22.17
C ARG A 168 0.55 3.84 21.40
N LYS A 169 0.14 4.91 22.11
CA LYS A 169 -0.07 6.22 21.51
C LYS A 169 1.22 6.79 20.91
N THR A 170 2.36 6.61 21.58
CA THR A 170 3.67 7.02 21.05
C THR A 170 4.05 6.23 19.79
N GLU A 171 3.84 4.91 19.79
CA GLU A 171 4.06 4.07 18.59
C GLU A 171 3.15 4.48 17.44
N ASN A 172 1.94 5.00 17.72
CA ASN A 172 1.01 5.55 16.73
C ASN A 172 1.32 7.01 16.30
N GLY A 173 2.53 7.51 16.56
CA GLY A 173 2.91 8.88 16.19
C GLY A 173 2.44 9.96 17.18
N GLY A 174 2.18 9.61 18.44
CA GLY A 174 1.82 10.54 19.52
C GLY A 174 0.35 10.98 19.55
N ASN A 175 -0.50 10.40 18.72
CA ASN A 175 -1.92 10.74 18.59
C ASN A 175 -2.80 9.48 18.47
N THR A 176 -4.11 9.66 18.29
CA THR A 176 -5.09 8.57 18.12
C THR A 176 -5.73 8.54 16.73
N ILE A 177 -5.11 9.18 15.74
CA ILE A 177 -5.54 9.06 14.34
C ILE A 177 -5.40 7.61 13.92
N VAL A 178 -6.44 7.06 13.30
CA VAL A 178 -6.42 5.70 12.80
C VAL A 178 -5.81 5.69 11.41
N ALA A 179 -4.56 5.24 11.31
CA ALA A 179 -3.93 5.02 10.01
C ALA A 179 -4.60 3.85 9.27
N ALA A 180 -4.72 3.96 7.96
CA ALA A 180 -5.31 2.87 7.15
C ALA A 180 -4.52 1.57 7.27
N VAL A 181 -3.21 1.63 7.45
CA VAL A 181 -2.37 0.44 7.67
C VAL A 181 -2.65 -0.22 9.04
N SER A 182 -3.12 0.53 10.05
CA SER A 182 -3.60 -0.09 11.31
C SER A 182 -4.88 -0.90 11.07
N ALA A 183 -5.77 -0.41 10.20
CA ALA A 183 -6.97 -1.15 9.81
C ALA A 183 -6.61 -2.43 9.03
N LEU A 184 -5.62 -2.37 8.12
CA LEU A 184 -5.11 -3.55 7.43
C LEU A 184 -4.45 -4.56 8.37
N GLY A 185 -3.65 -4.11 9.35
CA GLY A 185 -3.05 -4.98 10.37
C GLY A 185 -4.10 -5.67 11.25
N PHE A 186 -5.17 -4.95 11.58
CA PHE A 186 -6.34 -5.50 12.27
C PHE A 186 -7.04 -6.58 11.41
N ASP A 187 -7.27 -6.30 10.14
CA ASP A 187 -7.89 -7.26 9.23
C ASP A 187 -7.00 -8.48 8.97
N ALA A 188 -5.69 -8.29 8.81
CA ALA A 188 -4.74 -9.39 8.61
C ALA A 188 -4.77 -10.38 9.79
N TYR A 189 -4.83 -9.88 11.03
CA TYR A 189 -5.00 -10.76 12.20
C TYR A 189 -6.34 -11.50 12.16
N ASN A 190 -7.45 -10.82 11.86
CA ASN A 190 -8.76 -11.44 11.82
C ASN A 190 -8.89 -12.47 10.69
N VAL A 191 -8.27 -12.24 9.54
CA VAL A 191 -8.14 -13.18 8.43
C VAL A 191 -7.34 -14.42 8.86
N ALA A 192 -6.18 -14.22 9.52
CA ALA A 192 -5.39 -15.31 10.08
C ALA A 192 -6.18 -16.13 11.12
N TYR A 193 -6.88 -15.45 12.02
CA TYR A 193 -7.75 -16.08 13.02
C TYR A 193 -8.83 -16.94 12.35
N ALA A 194 -9.55 -16.40 11.37
CA ALA A 194 -10.61 -17.12 10.65
C ALA A 194 -10.06 -18.31 9.87
N ALA A 195 -8.87 -18.20 9.27
CA ALA A 195 -8.22 -19.31 8.57
C ALA A 195 -7.79 -20.42 9.54
N ILE A 196 -7.24 -20.08 10.72
CA ILE A 196 -6.90 -21.06 11.78
C ILE A 196 -8.17 -21.75 12.29
N GLU A 197 -9.26 -20.99 12.51
CA GLU A 197 -10.54 -21.55 12.95
C GLU A 197 -11.11 -22.54 11.91
N ALA A 198 -11.09 -22.18 10.63
CA ALA A 198 -11.52 -23.06 9.54
C ALA A 198 -10.67 -24.33 9.43
N ALA A 199 -9.34 -24.20 9.51
CA ALA A 199 -8.43 -25.35 9.51
C ALA A 199 -8.65 -26.25 10.74
N ALA A 200 -8.89 -25.65 11.91
CA ALA A 200 -9.18 -26.39 13.15
C ALA A 200 -10.53 -27.12 13.10
N ALA A 201 -11.53 -26.56 12.44
CA ALA A 201 -12.83 -27.24 12.25
C ALA A 201 -12.68 -28.53 11.42
N GLU A 202 -11.75 -28.56 10.46
CA GLU A 202 -11.48 -29.73 9.62
C GLU A 202 -10.54 -30.75 10.28
N LYS A 203 -9.44 -30.27 10.90
CA LYS A 203 -8.30 -31.09 11.36
C LYS A 203 -8.25 -31.28 12.87
N GLY A 204 -9.00 -30.48 13.64
CA GLY A 204 -8.88 -30.46 15.08
C GLY A 204 -7.45 -30.13 15.54
N GLU A 205 -6.97 -30.82 16.57
CA GLU A 205 -5.61 -30.61 17.10
C GLU A 205 -4.49 -31.17 16.21
N SER A 206 -4.79 -31.81 15.07
CA SER A 206 -3.79 -32.25 14.11
C SER A 206 -3.49 -31.21 13.00
N LEU A 207 -4.09 -30.01 13.07
CA LEU A 207 -3.87 -28.96 12.11
C LEU A 207 -2.39 -28.54 12.02
N THR A 208 -1.99 -28.12 10.83
CA THR A 208 -0.66 -27.58 10.53
C THR A 208 -0.76 -26.21 9.86
N SER A 209 0.35 -25.49 9.74
CA SER A 209 0.39 -24.22 9.00
C SER A 209 -0.01 -24.38 7.53
N VAL A 210 0.22 -25.54 6.92
CA VAL A 210 -0.25 -25.84 5.54
C VAL A 210 -1.77 -25.94 5.48
N ASP A 211 -2.43 -26.44 6.53
CA ASP A 211 -3.89 -26.47 6.58
C ASP A 211 -4.45 -25.03 6.73
N VAL A 212 -3.74 -24.16 7.44
CA VAL A 212 -4.07 -22.72 7.49
C VAL A 212 -3.90 -22.09 6.10
N ALA A 213 -2.83 -22.41 5.36
CA ALA A 213 -2.65 -21.92 3.99
C ALA A 213 -3.81 -22.36 3.06
N LYS A 214 -4.25 -23.62 3.15
CA LYS A 214 -5.42 -24.10 2.39
C LYS A 214 -6.70 -23.37 2.76
N ALA A 215 -6.90 -23.10 4.06
CA ALA A 215 -8.07 -22.38 4.55
C ALA A 215 -8.09 -20.92 4.04
N LEU A 216 -6.94 -20.26 3.92
CA LEU A 216 -6.84 -18.91 3.34
C LEU A 216 -7.36 -18.86 1.91
N TRP A 217 -7.01 -19.83 1.05
CA TRP A 217 -7.52 -19.88 -0.34
C TRP A 217 -9.05 -20.00 -0.42
N ALA A 218 -9.67 -20.67 0.54
CA ALA A 218 -11.13 -20.85 0.58
C ALA A 218 -11.85 -19.72 1.31
N LEU A 219 -11.12 -18.76 1.90
CA LEU A 219 -11.68 -17.72 2.76
C LEU A 219 -12.53 -16.71 1.98
N ASP A 220 -13.70 -16.39 2.52
CA ASP A 220 -14.55 -15.28 2.12
C ASP A 220 -14.87 -14.47 3.38
N TYR A 221 -13.97 -13.55 3.76
CA TYR A 221 -14.07 -12.80 5.00
C TYR A 221 -14.83 -11.50 4.81
N LYS A 222 -16.06 -11.43 5.36
CA LYS A 222 -17.00 -10.31 5.20
C LYS A 222 -16.85 -9.22 6.25
N GLU A 223 -16.29 -9.55 7.42
CA GLU A 223 -16.23 -8.67 8.59
C GLU A 223 -14.96 -7.83 8.64
N ALA A 224 -14.30 -7.64 7.50
CA ALA A 224 -13.11 -6.80 7.42
C ALA A 224 -13.49 -5.31 7.41
N VAL A 225 -12.69 -4.51 8.12
CA VAL A 225 -12.90 -3.06 8.20
C VAL A 225 -12.45 -2.32 6.95
N THR A 226 -11.52 -2.91 6.18
CA THR A 226 -11.06 -2.39 4.89
C THR A 226 -11.84 -2.94 3.68
N GLY A 227 -13.03 -3.47 3.92
CA GLY A 227 -13.85 -4.16 2.91
C GLY A 227 -13.54 -5.64 2.77
N GLU A 228 -14.49 -6.40 2.22
CA GLU A 228 -14.41 -7.85 2.04
C GLU A 228 -13.03 -8.33 1.58
N ILE A 229 -12.57 -9.46 2.14
CA ILE A 229 -11.29 -10.08 1.78
C ILE A 229 -11.56 -11.49 1.25
N LYS A 230 -11.24 -11.65 -0.02
CA LYS A 230 -11.10 -12.91 -0.76
C LYS A 230 -9.80 -12.86 -1.51
N PHE A 231 -9.18 -13.99 -1.70
CA PHE A 231 -7.92 -14.07 -2.43
C PHE A 231 -8.15 -14.56 -3.85
N ASP A 232 -7.55 -13.89 -4.83
CA ASP A 232 -7.52 -14.32 -6.21
C ASP A 232 -6.55 -15.50 -6.41
N LYS A 233 -6.34 -15.91 -7.66
CA LYS A 233 -5.44 -17.04 -8.01
C LYS A 233 -3.98 -16.83 -7.63
N ASN A 234 -3.55 -15.61 -7.29
CA ASN A 234 -2.19 -15.28 -6.88
C ASN A 234 -2.07 -15.12 -5.36
N GLY A 235 -3.18 -15.16 -4.61
CA GLY A 235 -3.21 -14.83 -3.18
C GLY A 235 -3.42 -13.34 -2.89
N ASP A 236 -3.80 -12.54 -3.88
CA ASP A 236 -4.08 -11.11 -3.75
C ASP A 236 -5.52 -10.86 -3.33
N ALA A 237 -5.73 -9.93 -2.39
CA ALA A 237 -7.09 -9.52 -2.04
C ALA A 237 -7.79 -8.86 -3.24
N ILE A 238 -9.02 -9.30 -3.52
CA ILE A 238 -9.86 -8.74 -4.59
C ILE A 238 -10.42 -7.40 -4.11
N LYS A 239 -9.68 -6.31 -4.30
CA LYS A 239 -10.08 -4.96 -3.92
C LYS A 239 -10.54 -4.16 -5.13
N SER A 240 -11.53 -3.30 -4.94
CA SER A 240 -12.14 -2.49 -6.01
C SER A 240 -12.20 -1.00 -5.69
N SER A 241 -11.69 -0.56 -4.54
CA SER A 241 -11.73 0.84 -4.12
C SER A 241 -10.44 1.29 -3.44
N ALA A 242 -10.13 2.58 -3.59
CA ALA A 242 -9.08 3.27 -2.84
C ALA A 242 -9.58 4.66 -2.44
N TYR A 243 -9.17 5.11 -1.26
CA TYR A 243 -9.41 6.45 -0.76
C TYR A 243 -8.30 7.38 -1.24
N ILE A 244 -8.66 8.59 -1.65
CA ILE A 244 -7.71 9.67 -1.89
C ILE A 244 -7.89 10.68 -0.78
N LYS A 245 -6.79 11.02 -0.13
CA LYS A 245 -6.73 11.94 0.99
C LYS A 245 -5.73 13.06 0.73
N LYS A 246 -5.95 14.21 1.39
CA LYS A 246 -5.09 15.38 1.35
C LYS A 246 -4.61 15.71 2.75
N ALA A 247 -3.34 16.03 2.92
CA ALA A 247 -2.84 16.55 4.18
C ALA A 247 -3.45 17.94 4.45
N LYS A 248 -4.05 18.13 5.63
CA LYS A 248 -4.54 19.45 6.04
C LYS A 248 -3.39 20.42 6.27
N ALA A 249 -3.58 21.68 5.91
CA ALA A 249 -2.57 22.72 6.02
C ALA A 249 -2.04 22.91 7.45
N ASP A 250 -2.86 22.63 8.47
CA ASP A 250 -2.48 22.70 9.89
C ASP A 250 -1.76 21.44 10.40
N GLY A 251 -1.62 20.41 9.56
CA GLY A 251 -1.00 19.13 9.90
C GLY A 251 -1.83 18.28 10.89
N SER A 252 -3.09 18.62 11.13
CA SER A 252 -3.91 17.94 12.16
C SER A 252 -4.42 16.58 11.76
N ALA A 253 -4.61 16.34 10.46
CA ALA A 253 -5.13 15.08 9.90
C ALA A 253 -4.99 15.06 8.39
N PHE A 254 -5.26 13.90 7.79
CA PHE A 254 -5.64 13.80 6.39
C PHE A 254 -7.14 14.04 6.26
N GLU A 255 -7.54 14.80 5.24
CA GLU A 255 -8.94 14.97 4.88
C GLU A 255 -9.32 14.09 3.69
N PHE A 256 -10.53 13.55 3.72
CA PHE A 256 -11.07 12.79 2.61
C PHE A 256 -11.30 13.70 1.40
N VAL A 257 -10.82 13.26 0.24
CA VAL A 257 -11.01 13.94 -1.04
C VAL A 257 -11.99 13.16 -1.91
N LYS A 258 -11.73 11.86 -2.11
CA LYS A 258 -12.50 11.03 -3.03
C LYS A 258 -12.35 9.55 -2.70
N LEU A 259 -13.43 8.78 -2.86
CA LEU A 259 -13.37 7.34 -3.01
C LEU A 259 -13.35 7.00 -4.50
N GLN A 260 -12.27 6.40 -4.97
CA GLN A 260 -12.15 5.93 -6.34
C GLN A 260 -12.48 4.44 -6.38
N THR A 261 -13.44 4.07 -7.22
CA THR A 261 -13.79 2.66 -7.46
C THR A 261 -13.37 2.25 -8.87
N VAL A 262 -12.84 1.04 -8.99
CA VAL A 262 -12.50 0.41 -10.26
C VAL A 262 -13.10 -0.98 -10.26
N GLU A 263 -13.73 -1.37 -11.36
CA GLU A 263 -14.27 -2.71 -11.51
C GLU A 263 -13.14 -3.75 -11.41
N ASN A 264 -13.30 -4.71 -10.51
CA ASN A 264 -12.36 -5.82 -10.35
C ASN A 264 -13.14 -7.14 -10.48
N ASN A 265 -12.95 -7.82 -11.61
CA ASN A 265 -13.63 -9.07 -11.97
C ASN A 265 -12.75 -10.31 -11.69
N ALA A 266 -11.75 -10.20 -10.81
CA ALA A 266 -10.94 -11.34 -10.42
C ALA A 266 -11.80 -12.41 -9.73
N GLU A 267 -11.57 -13.66 -10.10
CA GLU A 267 -12.23 -14.80 -9.45
C GLU A 267 -11.40 -15.27 -8.25
N GLN A 268 -12.07 -15.85 -7.25
CA GLN A 268 -11.40 -16.44 -6.10
C GLN A 268 -10.50 -17.60 -6.56
N GLY A 269 -9.26 -17.63 -6.02
CA GLY A 269 -8.30 -18.67 -6.26
C GLY A 269 -8.67 -20.00 -5.57
N THR A 270 -7.88 -21.01 -5.86
CA THR A 270 -7.98 -22.33 -5.25
C THR A 270 -6.62 -22.78 -4.73
N ALA A 271 -6.59 -23.48 -3.61
CA ALA A 271 -5.36 -23.96 -3.02
C ALA A 271 -4.57 -24.85 -4.02
N PRO A 272 -3.28 -24.60 -4.21
CA PRO A 272 -2.42 -25.50 -4.98
C PRO A 272 -2.18 -26.81 -4.21
N ALA A 273 -1.56 -27.77 -4.87
CA ALA A 273 -1.08 -28.97 -4.19
C ALA A 273 0.19 -28.64 -3.39
N TYR A 274 0.10 -28.72 -2.08
CA TYR A 274 1.26 -28.49 -1.21
C TYR A 274 2.05 -29.79 -0.97
N ASP A 275 3.37 -29.72 -1.09
CA ASP A 275 4.32 -30.81 -0.84
C ASP A 275 4.99 -30.73 0.55
N LYS A 276 4.68 -29.68 1.32
CA LYS A 276 5.22 -29.44 2.67
C LYS A 276 4.31 -30.02 3.75
N SER A 277 4.89 -30.51 4.83
CA SER A 277 4.15 -30.98 6.02
C SER A 277 3.64 -29.82 6.88
N GLY A 278 4.30 -28.66 6.78
CA GLY A 278 4.00 -27.49 7.60
C GLY A 278 4.41 -27.61 9.06
N ILE A 279 4.14 -26.57 9.82
CA ILE A 279 4.41 -26.45 11.26
C ILE A 279 3.19 -26.95 12.02
N ALA A 280 3.37 -27.88 12.95
CA ALA A 280 2.29 -28.46 13.73
C ALA A 280 1.81 -27.52 14.85
N LEU A 281 0.53 -27.60 15.22
CA LEU A 281 -0.04 -26.92 16.37
C LEU A 281 0.68 -27.36 17.67
N ASP A 282 1.02 -26.41 18.55
CA ASP A 282 1.58 -26.71 19.88
C ASP A 282 0.47 -27.15 20.84
N THR A 283 0.15 -28.44 20.79
CA THR A 283 -0.87 -29.05 21.64
C THR A 283 -0.41 -29.21 23.08
N ALA A 284 0.91 -29.28 23.33
CA ALA A 284 1.49 -29.47 24.65
C ALA A 284 1.31 -28.23 25.54
N ASN A 285 1.54 -27.03 24.97
CA ASN A 285 1.43 -25.77 25.69
C ASN A 285 0.08 -25.06 25.46
N LYS A 286 -0.79 -25.62 24.62
CA LYS A 286 -2.06 -24.98 24.22
C LYS A 286 -1.86 -23.56 23.67
N LYS A 287 -0.88 -23.45 22.78
CA LYS A 287 -0.39 -22.17 22.26
C LYS A 287 -0.44 -22.13 20.75
N ILE A 288 -0.81 -20.96 20.21
CA ILE A 288 -0.66 -20.59 18.81
C ILE A 288 0.23 -19.37 18.74
N VAL A 289 1.27 -19.42 17.92
CA VAL A 289 2.07 -18.24 17.58
C VAL A 289 1.62 -17.72 16.23
N ILE A 290 1.30 -16.43 16.17
CA ILE A 290 1.17 -15.65 14.94
C ILE A 290 2.42 -14.77 14.86
N GLY A 291 3.24 -14.97 13.83
CA GLY A 291 4.38 -14.09 13.55
C GLY A 291 3.89 -12.73 13.07
N VAL A 292 4.62 -11.67 13.44
CA VAL A 292 4.38 -10.31 12.92
C VAL A 292 5.70 -9.80 12.36
N TYR A 293 5.83 -9.87 11.04
CA TYR A 293 7.03 -9.57 10.26
C TYR A 293 6.95 -8.14 9.75
N GLU A 294 7.29 -7.15 10.59
CA GLU A 294 7.09 -5.74 10.27
C GLU A 294 8.34 -4.88 10.57
N PRO A 295 8.53 -3.75 9.86
CA PRO A 295 9.57 -2.82 10.22
C PRO A 295 9.16 -2.01 11.45
N THR A 296 9.76 -2.30 12.60
CA THR A 296 9.64 -1.47 13.81
C THR A 296 10.80 -0.49 13.95
N SER A 297 11.78 -0.57 13.04
CA SER A 297 12.88 0.36 12.84
C SER A 297 13.13 0.59 11.34
N GLY A 298 14.03 1.55 10.98
CA GLY A 298 14.35 1.90 9.59
C GLY A 298 13.36 2.90 8.97
N ASP A 299 13.44 3.04 7.64
CA ASP A 299 12.82 4.15 6.89
C ASP A 299 11.28 4.16 6.93
N ASN A 300 10.66 2.99 7.11
CA ASN A 300 9.21 2.82 7.16
C ASN A 300 8.70 2.44 8.56
N ALA A 301 9.51 2.64 9.60
CA ALA A 301 9.17 2.25 10.97
C ALA A 301 7.84 2.82 11.49
N ALA A 302 7.46 4.02 11.06
CA ALA A 302 6.20 4.64 11.49
C ALA A 302 5.00 3.83 11.01
N GLY A 303 4.98 3.43 9.74
CA GLY A 303 3.91 2.60 9.17
C GLY A 303 3.91 1.18 9.75
N GLY A 304 5.05 0.50 9.79
CA GLY A 304 5.14 -0.86 10.34
C GLY A 304 4.70 -0.96 11.80
N LYS A 305 5.02 0.03 12.64
CA LYS A 305 4.50 0.10 14.02
C LYS A 305 2.98 0.22 14.06
N GLN A 306 2.39 0.97 13.15
CA GLN A 306 0.94 1.11 13.05
C GLN A 306 0.26 -0.19 12.61
N GLU A 307 0.86 -0.98 11.71
CA GLU A 307 0.40 -2.33 11.37
C GLU A 307 0.45 -3.28 12.58
N VAL A 308 1.57 -3.25 13.31
CA VAL A 308 1.72 -4.02 14.56
C VAL A 308 0.65 -3.64 15.59
N LEU A 309 0.34 -2.35 15.74
CA LEU A 309 -0.73 -1.89 16.64
C LEU A 309 -2.09 -2.42 16.22
N GLY A 310 -2.41 -2.43 14.93
CA GLY A 310 -3.65 -3.02 14.41
C GLY A 310 -3.77 -4.49 14.78
N ALA A 311 -2.73 -5.30 14.52
CA ALA A 311 -2.68 -6.71 14.88
C ALA A 311 -2.78 -6.93 16.40
N ARG A 312 -2.08 -6.13 17.22
CA ARG A 312 -2.14 -6.19 18.69
C ARG A 312 -3.55 -5.86 19.22
N TYR A 313 -4.21 -4.87 18.64
CA TYR A 313 -5.58 -4.55 19.02
C TYR A 313 -6.53 -5.70 18.69
N ALA A 314 -6.45 -6.28 17.49
CA ALA A 314 -7.25 -7.45 17.13
C ALA A 314 -7.00 -8.64 18.08
N ASN A 315 -5.74 -8.93 18.40
CA ASN A 315 -5.37 -9.95 19.39
C ASN A 315 -5.96 -9.66 20.78
N SER A 316 -5.98 -8.41 21.22
CA SER A 316 -6.58 -8.04 22.51
C SER A 316 -8.09 -8.33 22.57
N LEU A 317 -8.78 -8.32 21.42
CA LEU A 317 -10.20 -8.64 21.31
C LEU A 317 -10.46 -10.16 21.16
N LYS A 318 -9.53 -10.89 20.54
CA LYS A 318 -9.61 -12.33 20.27
C LYS A 318 -8.29 -13.03 20.68
N PRO A 319 -7.96 -13.06 21.99
CA PRO A 319 -6.68 -13.60 22.47
C PRO A 319 -6.61 -15.13 22.51
N THR A 320 -7.74 -15.81 22.30
CA THR A 320 -7.84 -17.28 22.38
C THR A 320 -8.70 -17.83 21.26
N ILE A 321 -8.46 -19.10 20.93
CA ILE A 321 -9.29 -19.85 19.97
C ILE A 321 -9.56 -21.26 20.53
N LYS A 322 -10.74 -21.79 20.29
CA LYS A 322 -11.13 -23.14 20.75
C LYS A 322 -10.86 -24.18 19.67
N ILE A 323 -10.00 -25.18 19.96
CA ILE A 323 -9.65 -26.26 19.04
C ILE A 323 -9.82 -27.60 19.77
N GLY A 324 -10.57 -28.53 19.18
CA GLY A 324 -10.78 -29.86 19.79
C GLY A 324 -11.40 -29.82 21.18
N GLY A 325 -12.11 -28.75 21.54
CA GLY A 325 -12.69 -28.53 22.87
C GLY A 325 -11.76 -27.86 23.88
N ASN A 326 -10.48 -27.61 23.52
CA ASN A 326 -9.49 -26.93 24.34
C ASN A 326 -9.33 -25.46 23.91
N ASP A 327 -9.05 -24.58 24.88
CA ASP A 327 -8.72 -23.17 24.61
C ASP A 327 -7.21 -23.05 24.38
N TYR A 328 -6.84 -22.44 23.25
CA TYR A 328 -5.48 -22.13 22.85
C TYR A 328 -5.26 -20.62 22.95
N THR A 329 -4.20 -20.22 23.62
CA THR A 329 -3.80 -18.80 23.69
C THR A 329 -3.05 -18.40 22.42
N ILE A 330 -3.39 -17.26 21.84
CA ILE A 330 -2.72 -16.70 20.67
C ILE A 330 -1.69 -15.67 21.12
N GLU A 331 -0.42 -15.93 20.82
CA GLU A 331 0.70 -15.02 21.08
C GLU A 331 1.20 -14.41 19.77
N LEU A 332 1.42 -13.09 19.78
CA LEU A 332 2.06 -12.37 18.67
C LEU A 332 3.58 -12.34 18.90
N TYR A 333 4.34 -12.83 17.93
CA TYR A 333 5.79 -12.71 17.93
C TYR A 333 6.21 -11.69 16.87
N VAL A 334 6.61 -10.49 17.31
CA VAL A 334 7.04 -9.40 16.41
C VAL A 334 8.51 -9.57 16.08
N SER A 335 8.84 -9.60 14.78
CA SER A 335 10.20 -9.68 14.25
C SER A 335 10.47 -8.49 13.35
N ASP A 336 11.42 -7.63 13.76
CA ASP A 336 11.78 -6.41 13.06
C ASP A 336 12.66 -6.70 11.83
N ASN A 337 12.14 -6.41 10.65
CA ASN A 337 12.91 -6.48 9.40
C ASN A 337 13.66 -5.17 9.08
N ALA A 338 13.47 -4.13 9.89
CA ALA A 338 14.14 -2.84 9.82
C ALA A 338 14.05 -2.13 8.45
N SER A 339 13.00 -2.36 7.68
CA SER A 339 12.84 -1.87 6.29
C SER A 339 14.01 -2.27 5.37
N SER A 340 14.65 -3.43 5.63
CA SER A 340 15.89 -3.85 4.99
C SER A 340 15.78 -5.27 4.41
N GLU A 341 15.98 -5.39 3.10
CA GLU A 341 16.02 -6.69 2.42
C GLU A 341 17.14 -7.59 2.96
N ASP A 342 18.28 -7.02 3.37
CA ASP A 342 19.39 -7.76 3.99
C ASP A 342 19.00 -8.43 5.32
N LYS A 343 18.02 -7.87 6.04
CA LYS A 343 17.52 -8.41 7.30
C LYS A 343 16.29 -9.30 7.13
N ALA A 344 15.68 -9.28 5.97
CA ALA A 344 14.42 -9.96 5.69
C ALA A 344 14.47 -11.46 6.04
N VAL A 345 15.44 -12.19 5.51
CA VAL A 345 15.59 -13.65 5.73
C VAL A 345 15.81 -13.97 7.20
N SER A 346 16.63 -13.18 7.91
CA SER A 346 16.89 -13.44 9.34
C SER A 346 15.65 -13.18 10.21
N ALA A 347 14.89 -12.13 9.90
CA ALA A 347 13.65 -11.82 10.62
C ALA A 347 12.55 -12.87 10.35
N ALA A 348 12.40 -13.32 9.09
CA ALA A 348 11.48 -14.41 8.74
C ALA A 348 11.88 -15.73 9.41
N SER A 349 13.17 -16.08 9.41
CA SER A 349 13.68 -17.29 10.09
C SER A 349 13.42 -17.26 11.60
N ALA A 350 13.46 -16.09 12.23
CA ALA A 350 13.11 -15.94 13.64
C ALA A 350 11.64 -16.29 13.91
N ILE A 351 10.72 -15.92 13.02
CA ILE A 351 9.30 -16.29 13.11
C ILE A 351 9.11 -17.80 12.93
N VAL A 352 9.77 -18.40 11.93
CA VAL A 352 9.73 -19.85 11.71
C VAL A 352 10.22 -20.61 12.96
N ALA A 353 11.29 -20.12 13.59
CA ALA A 353 11.85 -20.71 14.80
C ALA A 353 10.91 -20.66 16.03
N GLN A 354 9.90 -19.79 16.02
CA GLN A 354 8.85 -19.75 17.05
C GLN A 354 7.71 -20.74 16.80
N ASN A 355 7.79 -21.56 15.75
CA ASN A 355 6.72 -22.46 15.33
C ASN A 355 5.41 -21.74 15.07
N ALA A 356 5.46 -20.56 14.41
CA ALA A 356 4.28 -19.82 14.04
C ALA A 356 3.39 -20.61 13.05
N LEU A 357 2.06 -20.51 13.17
CA LEU A 357 1.12 -21.12 12.23
C LEU A 357 0.81 -20.23 11.03
N VAL A 358 1.05 -18.92 11.16
CA VAL A 358 0.89 -17.91 10.11
C VAL A 358 1.79 -16.72 10.46
N SER A 359 2.28 -16.01 9.43
CA SER A 359 3.00 -14.73 9.58
C SER A 359 2.16 -13.60 9.01
N LEU A 360 2.08 -12.45 9.69
CA LEU A 360 1.51 -11.21 9.19
C LEU A 360 2.66 -10.27 8.80
N GLY A 361 2.50 -9.54 7.69
CA GLY A 361 3.50 -8.59 7.21
C GLY A 361 4.08 -8.97 5.84
N SER A 362 4.78 -8.06 5.21
CA SER A 362 5.34 -6.82 5.76
C SER A 362 4.66 -5.58 5.16
N TYR A 363 5.00 -4.41 5.73
CA TYR A 363 4.74 -3.09 5.13
C TYR A 363 5.47 -2.93 3.79
N GLY A 364 6.72 -3.35 3.70
CA GLY A 364 7.58 -3.16 2.53
C GLY A 364 7.49 -4.31 1.52
N SER A 365 7.34 -3.99 0.23
CA SER A 365 7.30 -5.01 -0.84
C SER A 365 8.63 -5.72 -1.02
N GLY A 366 9.76 -5.01 -1.06
CA GLY A 366 11.09 -5.61 -1.23
C GLY A 366 11.43 -6.60 -0.12
N VAL A 367 11.18 -6.23 1.14
CA VAL A 367 11.41 -7.13 2.29
C VAL A 367 10.47 -8.33 2.30
N SER A 368 9.25 -8.18 1.80
CA SER A 368 8.28 -9.27 1.64
C SER A 368 8.76 -10.29 0.62
N ILE A 369 9.20 -9.82 -0.55
CA ILE A 369 9.77 -10.65 -1.62
C ILE A 369 11.01 -11.41 -1.13
N ALA A 370 11.93 -10.71 -0.44
CA ALA A 370 13.16 -11.33 0.08
C ALA A 370 12.90 -12.43 1.13
N ALA A 371 11.80 -12.34 1.89
CA ALA A 371 11.43 -13.32 2.91
C ALA A 371 10.57 -14.49 2.37
N ALA A 372 9.96 -14.36 1.20
CA ALA A 372 8.93 -15.27 0.71
C ALA A 372 9.38 -16.74 0.67
N SER A 373 10.60 -17.03 0.18
CA SER A 373 11.15 -18.38 0.13
C SER A 373 11.35 -18.98 1.53
N THR A 374 11.73 -18.17 2.53
CA THR A 374 11.91 -18.64 3.92
C THR A 374 10.59 -19.15 4.49
N PHE A 375 9.50 -18.45 4.26
CA PHE A 375 8.16 -18.87 4.68
C PHE A 375 7.68 -20.10 3.90
N ALA A 376 7.84 -20.09 2.57
CA ALA A 376 7.44 -21.22 1.71
C ALA A 376 8.17 -22.52 2.05
N ASP A 377 9.49 -22.46 2.29
CA ASP A 377 10.29 -23.63 2.66
C ASP A 377 9.87 -24.25 3.98
N ALA A 378 9.39 -23.43 4.93
CA ALA A 378 8.83 -23.88 6.20
C ALA A 378 7.37 -24.38 6.08
N GLY A 379 6.71 -24.20 4.93
CA GLY A 379 5.28 -24.43 4.78
C GLY A 379 4.45 -23.50 5.65
N LEU A 380 4.93 -22.26 5.88
CA LEU A 380 4.30 -21.24 6.70
C LEU A 380 3.62 -20.20 5.82
N PRO A 381 2.28 -20.03 5.87
CA PRO A 381 1.64 -18.96 5.13
C PRO A 381 2.00 -17.58 5.71
N ALA A 382 2.22 -16.61 4.81
CA ALA A 382 2.41 -15.21 5.14
C ALA A 382 1.25 -14.38 4.56
N ILE A 383 0.76 -13.41 5.33
CA ILE A 383 -0.29 -12.46 4.92
C ILE A 383 0.33 -11.08 4.92
N GLY A 384 0.70 -10.59 3.74
CA GLY A 384 1.19 -9.23 3.56
C GLY A 384 0.13 -8.21 3.96
N VAL A 385 0.53 -7.22 4.75
CA VAL A 385 -0.40 -6.21 5.26
C VAL A 385 -0.58 -5.08 4.25
N SER A 386 0.48 -4.35 3.91
CA SER A 386 0.40 -3.25 2.93
C SER A 386 1.44 -3.31 1.81
N CYS A 387 2.08 -4.43 1.58
CA CYS A 387 3.04 -4.63 0.48
C CYS A 387 2.34 -4.75 -0.87
N THR A 388 2.26 -3.67 -1.63
CA THR A 388 1.40 -3.52 -2.82
C THR A 388 1.99 -4.00 -4.14
N ASN A 389 3.30 -4.27 -4.22
CA ASN A 389 3.94 -4.69 -5.46
C ASN A 389 3.48 -6.10 -5.90
N SER A 390 3.14 -6.27 -7.18
CA SER A 390 2.61 -7.54 -7.71
C SER A 390 3.55 -8.72 -7.52
N ALA A 391 4.87 -8.50 -7.52
CA ALA A 391 5.87 -9.55 -7.37
C ALA A 391 5.89 -10.22 -5.97
N VAL A 392 5.19 -9.66 -4.98
CA VAL A 392 5.13 -10.24 -3.61
C VAL A 392 4.44 -11.62 -3.61
N THR A 393 3.37 -11.75 -4.38
CA THR A 393 2.54 -12.97 -4.43
C THR A 393 2.72 -13.75 -5.73
N GLU A 394 3.26 -13.13 -6.78
CA GLU A 394 3.43 -13.78 -8.08
C GLU A 394 4.30 -15.05 -7.97
N GLY A 395 3.69 -16.22 -8.23
CA GLY A 395 4.36 -17.51 -8.12
C GLY A 395 4.65 -17.97 -6.69
N GLN A 396 4.00 -17.39 -5.67
CA GLN A 396 4.20 -17.69 -4.25
C GLN A 396 2.96 -18.36 -3.64
N ASP A 397 2.96 -19.68 -3.53
CA ASP A 397 1.82 -20.46 -3.02
C ASP A 397 1.52 -20.21 -1.52
N PHE A 398 2.48 -19.66 -0.78
CA PHE A 398 2.39 -19.39 0.66
C PHE A 398 2.30 -17.90 1.00
N TYR A 399 2.24 -16.99 0.02
CA TYR A 399 2.13 -15.56 0.28
C TYR A 399 0.76 -15.02 -0.16
N PHE A 400 0.05 -14.44 0.76
CA PHE A 400 -1.24 -13.77 0.60
C PHE A 400 -1.09 -12.28 0.93
N ARG A 401 -2.08 -11.44 0.61
CA ARG A 401 -2.09 -10.05 1.10
C ARG A 401 -3.50 -9.50 1.23
N THR A 402 -3.66 -8.54 2.16
CA THR A 402 -4.95 -7.88 2.42
C THR A 402 -5.14 -6.57 1.69
N CYS A 403 -4.07 -5.97 1.14
CA CYS A 403 -4.09 -4.69 0.43
C CYS A 403 -4.40 -4.82 -1.07
N PHE A 404 -4.64 -3.69 -1.72
CA PHE A 404 -4.67 -3.59 -3.18
C PHE A 404 -3.26 -3.59 -3.79
N LEU A 405 -3.18 -3.61 -5.13
CA LEU A 405 -1.95 -3.71 -5.89
C LEU A 405 -1.48 -2.37 -6.48
N ASP A 406 -0.16 -2.22 -6.71
CA ASP A 406 0.45 -1.10 -7.42
C ASP A 406 -0.24 -0.76 -8.77
N PRO A 407 -0.57 -1.73 -9.64
CA PRO A 407 -1.28 -1.42 -10.90
C PRO A 407 -2.64 -0.75 -10.69
N PHE A 408 -3.39 -1.19 -9.67
CA PHE A 408 -4.64 -0.57 -9.29
C PHE A 408 -4.41 0.83 -8.71
N GLN A 409 -3.52 0.95 -7.74
CA GLN A 409 -3.18 2.22 -7.08
C GLN A 409 -2.62 3.25 -8.07
N GLY A 410 -1.72 2.82 -8.97
CA GLY A 410 -1.17 3.67 -10.03
C GLY A 410 -2.23 4.22 -10.96
N SER A 411 -3.23 3.40 -11.35
CA SER A 411 -4.35 3.85 -12.17
C SER A 411 -5.23 4.86 -11.43
N VAL A 412 -5.55 4.59 -10.16
CA VAL A 412 -6.32 5.51 -9.30
C VAL A 412 -5.64 6.88 -9.21
N MET A 413 -4.33 6.89 -8.97
CA MET A 413 -3.59 8.16 -8.83
C MET A 413 -3.36 8.87 -10.16
N ALA A 414 -3.23 8.15 -11.27
CA ALA A 414 -3.16 8.75 -12.61
C ALA A 414 -4.47 9.45 -12.98
N ASP A 415 -5.61 8.80 -12.76
CA ASP A 415 -6.94 9.38 -12.99
C ASP A 415 -7.17 10.61 -12.11
N PHE A 416 -6.75 10.55 -10.85
CA PHE A 416 -6.85 11.68 -9.94
C PHE A 416 -5.95 12.85 -10.38
N ALA A 417 -4.70 12.58 -10.77
CA ALA A 417 -3.78 13.59 -11.27
C ALA A 417 -4.35 14.31 -12.50
N LEU A 418 -4.92 13.56 -13.45
CA LEU A 418 -5.59 14.15 -14.62
C LEU A 418 -6.78 15.03 -14.21
N SER A 419 -7.57 14.59 -13.24
CA SER A 419 -8.70 15.40 -12.75
C SER A 419 -8.27 16.71 -12.09
N LEU A 420 -7.11 16.73 -11.40
CA LEU A 420 -6.53 17.95 -10.84
C LEU A 420 -6.02 18.89 -11.92
N ILE A 421 -5.46 18.37 -13.00
CA ILE A 421 -4.96 19.15 -14.14
C ILE A 421 -6.14 19.77 -14.91
N ASP A 422 -7.19 19.00 -15.16
CA ASP A 422 -8.38 19.44 -15.90
C ASP A 422 -9.24 20.46 -15.12
N ALA A 423 -9.06 20.57 -13.80
CA ALA A 423 -9.78 21.52 -12.94
C ALA A 423 -9.11 22.91 -12.87
N LYS A 424 -7.87 23.06 -13.38
CA LYS A 424 -7.12 24.32 -13.43
C LYS A 424 -7.34 25.06 -14.75
#